data_3becec8abff4aad249ec42dfb03af99c
#
_entry.id   3becec8abff4aad249ec42dfb03af99c
#
_cell.length_a   1.000
_cell.length_b   1.000
_cell.length_c   1.000
_cell.angle_alpha   90.00
_cell.angle_beta   90.00
_cell.angle_gamma   90.00
#
_symmetry.space_group_name_H-M   'P 1'
#
loop_
_entity.id
_entity.type
_entity.pdbx_description
1 polymer ?
#
loop_
_entity_poly.entity_id
_entity_poly.type
_entity_poly.pdbx_seq_one_letter_code
_entity_poly.pdbx_strand_id
1 'polypeptide(L)'
;MSEPAGRYEIVAMPNAHSHAFQRGLRGVGERPAGATARGGDFWSWREAMYRLAESLDPGSMHEAAAAAFAEMARAGYGAVGEFHYVHHQPDGTPYDDPNEMAIAVAEAAIAEGLRIVLIPVAYARAGWDGADLEPQGAQRRFCDPDVETFLTRLDRLRIWAAERAEVEVGVAAHSVRAVPSSWLEGIAAYADERGIVRHVHASEQRREVEACRAEHGCSPIALLARTGFLGPRTSVVHGIHVDEQDVSLMASTRTIVITCPTTEGNLGDGHFPAVAYRDAGVRIAIGSDSQVRVDPFEEARELETGARRHGETREGLLSASGDLWAELVASGAASLGLDEEALPQIELDLTHPTLRDVPAEDLALAIATCAAADAVAGRVPDQLSGGTE
;
A
#
# COMPACT_ATOMS: atom_id res chain seq x y z
N MET A 1 -8.32 -23.73 30.93
CA MET A 1 -7.38 -22.93 30.14
C MET A 1 -6.89 -21.83 31.07
N SER A 2 -5.57 -21.71 31.28
CA SER A 2 -5.01 -20.64 32.13
C SER A 2 -5.27 -19.31 31.45
N GLU A 3 -5.79 -18.34 32.22
CA GLU A 3 -5.89 -16.96 31.77
C GLU A 3 -4.52 -16.50 31.26
N PRO A 4 -4.44 -15.86 30.07
CA PRO A 4 -3.18 -15.29 29.62
C PRO A 4 -2.74 -14.21 30.61
N ALA A 5 -1.52 -14.33 31.11
CA ALA A 5 -0.94 -13.40 32.08
C ALA A 5 -0.63 -12.04 31.39
N GLY A 6 -1.67 -11.26 31.05
CA GLY A 6 -1.58 -9.89 30.57
C GLY A 6 -0.96 -9.71 29.17
N ARG A 7 -0.63 -10.78 28.42
CA ARG A 7 -0.06 -10.74 27.09
C ARG A 7 -0.82 -11.66 26.14
N TYR A 8 -0.99 -11.22 24.88
CA TYR A 8 -1.64 -11.99 23.83
C TYR A 8 -0.86 -11.86 22.52
N GLU A 9 -0.49 -12.98 21.92
CA GLU A 9 0.27 -13.02 20.69
C GLU A 9 -0.67 -13.03 19.48
N ILE A 10 -0.37 -12.16 18.49
CA ILE A 10 -1.03 -12.13 17.18
C ILE A 10 0.01 -12.00 16.07
N VAL A 11 -0.34 -12.41 14.86
CA VAL A 11 0.50 -12.18 13.70
C VAL A 11 0.53 -10.67 13.40
N ALA A 12 1.73 -10.13 13.17
CA ALA A 12 1.93 -8.73 12.83
C ALA A 12 1.27 -8.41 11.48
N MET A 13 0.66 -7.23 11.37
CA MET A 13 -0.02 -6.80 10.14
C MET A 13 1.00 -6.55 9.01
N PRO A 14 0.80 -7.09 7.80
CA PRO A 14 1.52 -6.60 6.62
C PRO A 14 0.96 -5.25 6.20
N ASN A 15 1.80 -4.23 6.08
CA ASN A 15 1.45 -2.98 5.44
C ASN A 15 1.46 -3.20 3.93
N ALA A 16 0.31 -3.40 3.31
CA ALA A 16 0.22 -3.82 1.91
C ALA A 16 0.56 -2.69 0.91
N HIS A 17 0.58 -1.43 1.36
CA HIS A 17 0.86 -0.27 0.51
C HIS A 17 1.41 0.90 1.32
N SER A 18 2.54 1.44 0.88
CA SER A 18 3.28 2.50 1.55
C SER A 18 4.05 3.35 0.56
N HIS A 19 4.16 4.65 0.88
CA HIS A 19 5.09 5.61 0.32
C HIS A 19 5.86 6.25 1.47
N ALA A 20 6.91 5.61 1.96
CA ALA A 20 7.57 5.99 3.20
C ALA A 20 8.00 7.46 3.26
N PHE A 21 8.50 8.02 2.15
CA PHE A 21 8.95 9.41 2.08
C PHE A 21 7.81 10.42 2.30
N GLN A 22 6.55 10.06 2.00
CA GLN A 22 5.40 10.95 2.16
C GLN A 22 5.09 11.28 3.62
N ARG A 23 5.68 10.55 4.59
CA ARG A 23 5.66 10.92 6.00
C ARG A 23 6.10 12.38 6.22
N GLY A 24 6.97 12.91 5.38
CA GLY A 24 7.39 14.32 5.38
C GLY A 24 6.28 15.34 5.06
N LEU A 25 5.10 14.88 4.63
CA LEU A 25 3.95 15.74 4.34
C LEU A 25 3.05 15.99 5.55
N ARG A 26 3.25 15.31 6.67
CA ARG A 26 2.44 15.51 7.88
C ARG A 26 2.40 16.97 8.30
N GLY A 27 1.20 17.50 8.52
CA GLY A 27 0.95 18.91 8.87
C GLY A 27 1.10 19.89 7.70
N VAL A 28 1.80 19.52 6.62
CA VAL A 28 1.93 20.34 5.40
C VAL A 28 0.84 19.97 4.40
N GLY A 29 0.60 18.66 4.24
CA GLY A 29 -0.43 18.12 3.34
C GLY A 29 -1.85 18.45 3.79
N GLU A 30 -2.08 18.61 5.10
CA GLU A 30 -3.39 18.92 5.68
C GLU A 30 -3.76 20.41 5.62
N ARG A 31 -2.86 21.28 5.12
CA ARG A 31 -3.17 22.71 5.01
C ARG A 31 -4.21 22.94 3.91
N PRO A 32 -5.35 23.56 4.24
CA PRO A 32 -6.28 23.93 3.19
C PRO A 32 -5.61 24.84 2.16
N ALA A 33 -5.83 24.61 0.88
CA ALA A 33 -5.45 25.56 -0.16
C ALA A 33 -6.03 26.93 0.21
N GLY A 34 -5.19 27.99 0.23
CA GLY A 34 -5.48 29.30 0.83
C GLY A 34 -6.87 29.88 0.50
N ALA A 35 -7.30 30.90 1.24
CA ALA A 35 -8.65 31.45 1.33
C ALA A 35 -9.38 31.81 0.00
N THR A 36 -8.73 31.69 -1.14
CA THR A 36 -9.29 31.94 -2.48
C THR A 36 -9.56 30.66 -3.28
N ALA A 37 -9.04 29.49 -2.83
CA ALA A 37 -9.33 28.21 -3.46
C ALA A 37 -10.43 27.49 -2.64
N ARG A 38 -11.50 27.07 -3.30
CA ARG A 38 -12.49 26.18 -2.70
C ARG A 38 -11.84 24.81 -2.45
N GLY A 39 -11.48 24.57 -1.19
CA GLY A 39 -11.06 23.26 -0.71
C GLY A 39 -9.57 22.92 -1.00
N GLY A 40 -8.83 22.46 0.03
CA GLY A 40 -7.72 21.56 -0.18
C GLY A 40 -8.29 20.29 -0.78
N ASP A 41 -7.85 19.90 -1.96
CA ASP A 41 -8.24 18.67 -2.62
C ASP A 41 -6.99 17.82 -2.87
N PHE A 42 -7.17 16.58 -3.31
CA PHE A 42 -6.11 15.67 -3.74
C PHE A 42 -5.04 16.37 -4.62
N TRP A 43 -5.42 17.31 -5.47
CA TRP A 43 -4.51 17.95 -6.41
C TRP A 43 -3.56 18.95 -5.74
N SER A 44 -4.02 19.67 -4.73
CA SER A 44 -3.17 20.58 -3.94
C SER A 44 -2.20 19.82 -3.04
N TRP A 45 -2.65 18.68 -2.47
CA TRP A 45 -1.80 17.75 -1.74
C TRP A 45 -0.69 17.18 -2.66
N ARG A 46 -1.05 16.77 -3.89
CA ARG A 46 -0.10 16.26 -4.88
C ARG A 46 1.01 17.25 -5.23
N GLU A 47 0.70 18.55 -5.30
CA GLU A 47 1.71 19.59 -5.50
C GLU A 47 2.70 19.67 -4.33
N ALA A 48 2.24 19.53 -3.09
CA ALA A 48 3.10 19.48 -1.92
C ALA A 48 4.00 18.23 -1.95
N MET A 49 3.47 17.09 -2.35
CA MET A 49 4.20 15.85 -2.54
C MET A 49 5.28 15.99 -3.63
N TYR A 50 5.00 16.64 -4.75
CA TYR A 50 5.99 16.89 -5.79
C TYR A 50 7.15 17.75 -5.29
N ARG A 51 6.87 18.82 -4.53
CA ARG A 51 7.94 19.65 -3.91
C ARG A 51 8.80 18.84 -2.95
N LEU A 52 8.20 17.96 -2.15
CA LEU A 52 8.97 17.07 -1.29
C LEU A 52 9.83 16.12 -2.13
N ALA A 53 9.25 15.46 -3.12
CA ALA A 53 9.97 14.55 -3.99
C ALA A 53 11.16 15.21 -4.72
N GLU A 54 11.04 16.49 -5.13
CA GLU A 54 12.14 17.23 -5.77
C GLU A 54 13.35 17.43 -4.85
N SER A 55 13.14 17.47 -3.53
CA SER A 55 14.20 17.74 -2.55
C SER A 55 14.98 16.51 -2.08
N LEU A 56 14.50 15.30 -2.41
CA LEU A 56 15.10 14.06 -1.92
C LEU A 56 16.32 13.65 -2.75
N ASP A 57 17.33 13.15 -2.06
CA ASP A 57 18.46 12.38 -2.58
C ASP A 57 18.50 11.00 -1.88
N PRO A 58 19.40 10.08 -2.24
CA PRO A 58 19.45 8.76 -1.60
C PRO A 58 19.61 8.81 -0.08
N GLY A 59 20.39 9.76 0.44
CA GLY A 59 20.60 9.91 1.89
C GLY A 59 19.33 10.38 2.62
N SER A 60 18.71 11.45 2.15
CA SER A 60 17.47 11.98 2.73
C SER A 60 16.27 11.06 2.50
N MET A 61 16.26 10.28 1.39
CA MET A 61 15.29 9.21 1.17
C MET A 61 15.41 8.11 2.22
N HIS A 62 16.64 7.65 2.49
CA HIS A 62 16.91 6.67 3.55
C HIS A 62 16.43 7.18 4.92
N GLU A 63 16.76 8.43 5.29
CA GLU A 63 16.34 9.02 6.57
C GLU A 63 14.82 9.10 6.69
N ALA A 64 14.13 9.55 5.64
CA ALA A 64 12.66 9.63 5.62
C ALA A 64 12.01 8.23 5.73
N ALA A 65 12.54 7.25 5.00
CA ALA A 65 12.07 5.88 5.03
C ALA A 65 12.33 5.22 6.39
N ALA A 66 13.52 5.38 6.98
CA ALA A 66 13.84 4.86 8.31
C ALA A 66 12.88 5.40 9.38
N ALA A 67 12.56 6.71 9.35
CA ALA A 67 11.60 7.29 10.27
C ALA A 67 10.19 6.70 10.14
N ALA A 68 9.73 6.39 8.92
CA ALA A 68 8.45 5.76 8.68
C ALA A 68 8.45 4.29 9.12
N PHE A 69 9.49 3.56 8.78
CA PHE A 69 9.61 2.13 9.10
C PHE A 69 9.81 1.87 10.60
N ALA A 70 10.56 2.72 11.30
CA ALA A 70 10.64 2.68 12.76
C ALA A 70 9.26 2.87 13.44
N GLU A 71 8.43 3.73 12.88
CA GLU A 71 7.05 3.93 13.36
C GLU A 71 6.18 2.70 13.06
N MET A 72 6.27 2.13 11.83
CA MET A 72 5.57 0.90 11.46
C MET A 72 5.94 -0.27 12.36
N ALA A 73 7.23 -0.49 12.61
CA ALA A 73 7.71 -1.57 13.45
C ALA A 73 7.16 -1.47 14.89
N ARG A 74 7.10 -0.26 15.45
CA ARG A 74 6.52 -0.02 16.78
C ARG A 74 5.01 -0.17 16.81
N ALA A 75 4.33 0.17 15.72
CA ALA A 75 2.87 0.09 15.63
C ALA A 75 2.32 -1.33 15.43
N GLY A 76 3.18 -2.32 15.15
CA GLY A 76 2.76 -3.71 14.96
C GLY A 76 2.69 -4.17 13.51
N TYR A 77 3.29 -3.43 12.58
CA TYR A 77 3.52 -3.93 11.23
C TYR A 77 4.72 -4.89 11.20
N GLY A 78 4.60 -6.01 10.47
CA GLY A 78 5.64 -7.05 10.34
C GLY A 78 6.37 -7.03 9.00
N ALA A 79 5.70 -6.56 7.97
CA ALA A 79 6.23 -6.42 6.62
C ALA A 79 5.65 -5.15 5.96
N VAL A 80 6.30 -4.66 4.90
CA VAL A 80 5.83 -3.50 4.14
C VAL A 80 5.97 -3.71 2.64
N GLY A 81 4.90 -3.39 1.89
CA GLY A 81 4.91 -3.23 0.45
C GLY A 81 5.16 -1.75 0.11
N GLU A 82 6.39 -1.44 -0.28
CA GLU A 82 6.79 -0.06 -0.54
C GLU A 82 6.67 0.26 -2.03
N PHE A 83 5.67 1.06 -2.38
CA PHE A 83 5.36 1.50 -3.74
C PHE A 83 6.26 2.67 -4.12
N HIS A 84 7.47 2.35 -4.61
CA HIS A 84 8.56 3.28 -4.79
C HIS A 84 8.61 3.86 -6.22
N TYR A 85 8.45 5.18 -6.38
CA TYR A 85 8.40 5.85 -7.67
C TYR A 85 9.40 7.02 -7.84
N VAL A 86 10.19 7.38 -6.83
CA VAL A 86 11.23 8.42 -6.95
C VAL A 86 12.54 7.76 -7.33
N HIS A 87 12.83 7.68 -8.61
CA HIS A 87 13.95 6.88 -9.14
C HIS A 87 15.20 7.68 -9.45
N HIS A 88 15.01 8.82 -10.12
CA HIS A 88 16.07 9.56 -10.81
C HIS A 88 16.45 10.82 -10.05
N GLN A 89 17.53 11.48 -10.51
CA GLN A 89 17.94 12.79 -10.05
C GLN A 89 16.85 13.85 -10.34
N PRO A 90 16.91 15.05 -9.73
CA PRO A 90 15.88 16.08 -9.92
C PRO A 90 15.65 16.49 -11.39
N ASP A 91 16.64 16.37 -12.25
CA ASP A 91 16.52 16.66 -13.69
C ASP A 91 15.96 15.49 -14.52
N GLY A 92 15.74 14.33 -13.89
CA GLY A 92 15.26 13.09 -14.52
C GLY A 92 16.37 12.19 -15.05
N THR A 93 17.65 12.52 -14.85
CA THR A 93 18.76 11.62 -15.22
C THR A 93 18.95 10.54 -14.17
N PRO A 94 19.34 9.31 -14.54
CA PRO A 94 19.59 8.26 -13.56
C PRO A 94 20.81 8.60 -12.69
N TYR A 95 20.83 8.06 -11.47
CA TYR A 95 22.04 7.97 -10.65
C TYR A 95 23.04 6.99 -11.27
N ASP A 96 24.28 6.93 -10.74
CA ASP A 96 25.31 5.98 -11.18
C ASP A 96 24.81 4.52 -11.06
N ASP A 97 24.19 4.17 -9.92
CA ASP A 97 23.27 3.02 -9.83
C ASP A 97 21.83 3.50 -10.05
N PRO A 98 21.14 3.10 -11.12
CA PRO A 98 19.78 3.54 -11.38
C PRO A 98 18.74 3.09 -10.34
N ASN A 99 19.13 2.25 -9.37
CA ASN A 99 18.31 1.81 -8.26
C ASN A 99 18.75 2.41 -6.91
N GLU A 100 19.67 3.35 -6.87
CA GLU A 100 20.25 3.89 -5.63
C GLU A 100 19.17 4.40 -4.65
N MET A 101 18.14 5.10 -5.15
CA MET A 101 17.00 5.55 -4.34
C MET A 101 16.20 4.37 -3.76
N ALA A 102 15.94 3.36 -4.56
CA ALA A 102 15.20 2.15 -4.15
C ALA A 102 15.98 1.31 -3.13
N ILE A 103 17.30 1.19 -3.34
CA ILE A 103 18.22 0.51 -2.42
C ILE A 103 18.24 1.22 -1.07
N ALA A 104 18.33 2.56 -1.07
CA ALA A 104 18.31 3.36 0.16
C ALA A 104 17.04 3.11 1.01
N VAL A 105 15.88 2.96 0.36
CA VAL A 105 14.62 2.61 1.02
C VAL A 105 14.66 1.19 1.60
N ALA A 106 15.15 0.22 0.82
CA ALA A 106 15.22 -1.16 1.29
C ALA A 106 16.19 -1.32 2.48
N GLU A 107 17.34 -0.66 2.44
CA GLU A 107 18.32 -0.66 3.54
C GLU A 107 17.74 -0.03 4.81
N ALA A 108 16.91 1.00 4.68
CA ALA A 108 16.20 1.59 5.82
C ALA A 108 15.19 0.60 6.45
N ALA A 109 14.48 -0.19 5.65
CA ALA A 109 13.54 -1.20 6.17
C ALA A 109 14.28 -2.32 6.93
N ILE A 110 15.38 -2.81 6.35
CA ILE A 110 16.24 -3.83 6.99
C ILE A 110 16.77 -3.32 8.34
N ALA A 111 17.25 -2.08 8.39
CA ALA A 111 17.79 -1.47 9.61
C ALA A 111 16.74 -1.38 10.74
N GLU A 112 15.47 -1.18 10.40
CA GLU A 112 14.34 -1.14 11.35
C GLU A 112 13.71 -2.51 11.60
N GLY A 113 14.30 -3.58 11.04
CA GLY A 113 13.85 -4.95 11.23
C GLY A 113 12.53 -5.29 10.55
N LEU A 114 12.16 -4.58 9.49
CA LEU A 114 11.00 -4.89 8.67
C LEU A 114 11.39 -5.71 7.45
N ARG A 115 10.59 -6.72 7.15
CA ARG A 115 10.62 -7.36 5.83
C ARG A 115 10.01 -6.41 4.81
N ILE A 116 10.66 -6.24 3.66
CA ILE A 116 10.18 -5.33 2.62
C ILE A 116 9.94 -6.06 1.30
N VAL A 117 8.76 -5.84 0.73
CA VAL A 117 8.51 -6.08 -0.68
C VAL A 117 8.63 -4.74 -1.40
N LEU A 118 9.79 -4.50 -1.99
CA LEU A 118 10.06 -3.28 -2.72
C LEU A 118 9.37 -3.37 -4.08
N ILE A 119 8.53 -2.39 -4.39
CA ILE A 119 7.66 -2.38 -5.57
C ILE A 119 8.00 -1.15 -6.42
N PRO A 120 9.05 -1.23 -7.28
CA PRO A 120 9.36 -0.15 -8.22
C PRO A 120 8.22 0.09 -9.18
N VAL A 121 8.00 1.37 -9.47
CA VAL A 121 6.81 1.85 -10.15
C VAL A 121 7.14 2.37 -11.53
N ALA A 122 6.51 1.84 -12.56
CA ALA A 122 6.54 2.41 -13.90
C ALA A 122 5.71 3.70 -13.96
N TYR A 123 6.30 4.74 -14.52
CA TYR A 123 5.67 6.02 -14.77
C TYR A 123 6.16 6.55 -16.13
N ALA A 124 5.27 6.90 -17.03
CA ALA A 124 5.65 7.26 -18.42
C ALA A 124 5.20 8.65 -18.84
N ARG A 125 4.07 9.15 -18.33
CA ARG A 125 3.45 10.40 -18.79
C ARG A 125 2.74 11.16 -17.65
N ALA A 126 2.61 12.48 -17.79
CA ALA A 126 1.90 13.32 -16.81
C ALA A 126 0.37 13.09 -16.79
N GLY A 127 -0.17 12.51 -17.84
CA GLY A 127 -1.59 12.27 -18.09
C GLY A 127 -1.88 12.23 -19.57
N TRP A 128 -3.16 12.40 -19.92
CA TRP A 128 -3.64 12.41 -21.30
C TRP A 128 -4.64 13.56 -21.51
N ASP A 129 -4.52 14.26 -22.63
CA ASP A 129 -5.47 15.30 -23.08
C ASP A 129 -5.51 15.31 -24.63
N GLY A 130 -6.07 14.24 -25.22
CA GLY A 130 -6.04 14.00 -26.67
C GLY A 130 -4.69 13.48 -27.19
N ALA A 131 -3.63 13.58 -26.37
CA ALA A 131 -2.30 13.01 -26.56
C ALA A 131 -1.63 12.84 -25.19
N ASP A 132 -0.56 12.06 -25.12
CA ASP A 132 0.26 11.91 -23.92
C ASP A 132 0.90 13.24 -23.53
N LEU A 133 0.76 13.59 -22.23
CA LEU A 133 1.34 14.80 -21.68
C LEU A 133 2.74 14.50 -21.14
N GLU A 134 3.71 15.31 -21.55
CA GLU A 134 5.10 15.20 -21.11
C GLU A 134 5.25 15.42 -19.60
N PRO A 135 6.08 14.61 -18.91
CA PRO A 135 6.38 14.78 -17.49
C PRO A 135 6.98 16.16 -17.18
N GLN A 136 6.48 16.83 -16.14
CA GLN A 136 6.92 18.16 -15.71
C GLN A 136 7.46 18.12 -14.27
N GLY A 137 8.46 18.98 -13.97
CA GLY A 137 9.02 19.12 -12.61
C GLY A 137 9.43 17.76 -12.02
N ALA A 138 8.97 17.48 -10.81
CA ALA A 138 9.24 16.23 -10.09
C ALA A 138 8.87 14.96 -10.86
N GLN A 139 7.90 15.00 -11.77
CA GLN A 139 7.47 13.82 -12.53
C GLN A 139 8.61 13.23 -13.37
N ARG A 140 9.58 14.04 -13.80
CA ARG A 140 10.77 13.57 -14.54
C ARG A 140 11.58 12.56 -13.74
N ARG A 141 11.57 12.69 -12.40
CA ARG A 141 12.26 11.76 -11.49
C ARG A 141 11.61 10.38 -11.42
N PHE A 142 10.34 10.28 -11.85
CA PHE A 142 9.55 9.06 -11.76
C PHE A 142 9.58 8.26 -13.07
N CYS A 143 9.92 8.92 -14.19
CA CYS A 143 9.74 8.39 -15.53
C CYS A 143 11.00 7.73 -16.07
N ASP A 144 10.86 6.50 -16.53
CA ASP A 144 11.81 5.88 -17.46
C ASP A 144 11.43 6.23 -18.91
N PRO A 145 12.37 6.23 -19.87
CA PRO A 145 12.09 6.62 -21.25
C PRO A 145 11.19 5.63 -21.99
N ASP A 146 11.27 4.35 -21.62
CA ASP A 146 10.48 3.26 -22.17
C ASP A 146 10.35 2.10 -21.16
N VAL A 147 9.42 1.18 -21.43
CA VAL A 147 9.15 0.03 -20.57
C VAL A 147 10.34 -0.94 -20.48
N GLU A 148 11.15 -1.06 -21.53
CA GLU A 148 12.30 -1.96 -21.56
C GLU A 148 13.40 -1.45 -20.63
N THR A 149 13.64 -0.15 -20.61
CA THR A 149 14.57 0.51 -19.67
C THR A 149 14.13 0.30 -18.23
N PHE A 150 12.85 0.53 -17.95
CA PHE A 150 12.26 0.27 -16.64
C PHE A 150 12.45 -1.19 -16.19
N LEU A 151 12.09 -2.15 -17.04
CA LEU A 151 12.19 -3.59 -16.72
C LEU A 151 13.64 -4.05 -16.58
N THR A 152 14.57 -3.48 -17.38
CA THR A 152 16.01 -3.75 -17.24
C THR A 152 16.55 -3.27 -15.90
N ARG A 153 16.12 -2.09 -15.44
CA ARG A 153 16.46 -1.55 -14.11
C ARG A 153 15.89 -2.45 -13.01
N LEU A 154 14.66 -2.92 -13.16
CA LEU A 154 14.03 -3.84 -12.25
C LEU A 154 14.76 -5.18 -12.13
N ASP A 155 15.24 -5.76 -13.25
CA ASP A 155 16.05 -7.00 -13.22
C ASP A 155 17.35 -6.83 -12.41
N ARG A 156 18.02 -5.67 -12.52
CA ARG A 156 19.21 -5.37 -11.67
C ARG A 156 18.87 -5.30 -10.19
N LEU A 157 17.75 -4.66 -9.86
CA LEU A 157 17.28 -4.58 -8.47
C LEU A 157 16.95 -5.95 -7.90
N ARG A 158 16.34 -6.82 -8.69
CA ARG A 158 16.04 -8.20 -8.29
C ARG A 158 17.30 -9.02 -8.03
N ILE A 159 18.36 -8.82 -8.83
CA ILE A 159 19.68 -9.46 -8.59
C ILE A 159 20.25 -8.95 -7.25
N TRP A 160 20.21 -7.65 -6.98
CA TRP A 160 20.65 -7.07 -5.72
C TRP A 160 19.86 -7.61 -4.52
N ALA A 161 18.54 -7.73 -4.64
CA ALA A 161 17.64 -8.23 -3.59
C ALA A 161 17.82 -9.73 -3.30
N ALA A 162 18.21 -10.53 -4.30
CA ALA A 162 18.36 -11.99 -4.15
C ALA A 162 19.44 -12.42 -3.12
N GLU A 163 20.31 -11.49 -2.74
CA GLU A 163 21.33 -11.72 -1.70
C GLU A 163 20.84 -11.31 -0.29
N ARG A 164 19.58 -10.91 -0.13
CA ARG A 164 19.01 -10.35 1.11
C ARG A 164 17.69 -11.04 1.44
N ALA A 165 17.66 -11.77 2.53
CA ALA A 165 16.49 -12.57 2.93
C ALA A 165 15.27 -11.71 3.32
N GLU A 166 15.51 -10.46 3.69
CA GLU A 166 14.48 -9.51 4.13
C GLU A 166 13.83 -8.75 2.97
N VAL A 167 14.35 -8.91 1.71
CA VAL A 167 13.92 -8.09 0.57
C VAL A 167 13.36 -8.97 -0.53
N GLU A 168 12.11 -8.77 -0.87
CA GLU A 168 11.49 -9.21 -2.10
C GLU A 168 11.27 -8.03 -3.04
N VAL A 169 11.10 -8.32 -4.34
CA VAL A 169 10.86 -7.29 -5.36
C VAL A 169 9.62 -7.65 -6.16
N GLY A 170 8.63 -6.77 -6.10
CA GLY A 170 7.46 -6.74 -6.98
C GLY A 170 7.64 -5.74 -8.13
N VAL A 171 6.53 -5.38 -8.78
CA VAL A 171 6.48 -4.36 -9.81
C VAL A 171 5.17 -3.58 -9.75
N ALA A 172 5.15 -2.32 -10.17
CA ALA A 172 3.89 -1.59 -10.29
C ALA A 172 3.82 -0.77 -11.58
N ALA A 173 2.58 -0.55 -12.03
CA ALA A 173 2.23 0.60 -12.85
C ALA A 173 1.66 1.68 -11.91
N HIS A 174 2.10 2.94 -12.02
CA HIS A 174 1.60 3.98 -11.11
C HIS A 174 0.08 4.06 -11.12
N SER A 175 -0.49 4.20 -12.30
CA SER A 175 -1.94 4.25 -12.54
C SER A 175 -2.21 4.19 -14.05
N VAL A 176 -3.42 3.93 -14.46
CA VAL A 176 -3.81 3.95 -15.88
C VAL A 176 -3.66 5.35 -16.51
N ARG A 177 -3.65 6.40 -15.69
CA ARG A 177 -3.40 7.78 -16.11
C ARG A 177 -1.94 8.03 -16.49
N ALA A 178 -1.02 7.45 -15.73
CA ALA A 178 0.42 7.70 -15.84
C ALA A 178 1.15 6.68 -16.72
N VAL A 179 0.50 5.57 -17.06
CA VAL A 179 1.11 4.44 -17.79
C VAL A 179 0.25 4.08 -18.99
N PRO A 180 0.78 4.14 -20.23
CA PRO A 180 0.06 3.72 -21.43
C PRO A 180 -0.32 2.23 -21.39
N SER A 181 -1.39 1.85 -22.11
CA SER A 181 -1.88 0.46 -22.15
C SER A 181 -0.82 -0.55 -22.62
N SER A 182 0.03 -0.18 -23.57
CA SER A 182 1.12 -1.04 -24.03
C SER A 182 2.16 -1.36 -22.94
N TRP A 183 2.42 -0.41 -22.03
CA TRP A 183 3.29 -0.68 -20.89
C TRP A 183 2.59 -1.56 -19.84
N LEU A 184 1.28 -1.37 -19.64
CA LEU A 184 0.50 -2.26 -18.75
C LEU A 184 0.60 -3.71 -19.22
N GLU A 185 0.47 -3.96 -20.53
CA GLU A 185 0.64 -5.29 -21.13
C GLU A 185 2.07 -5.84 -20.91
N GLY A 186 3.09 -5.03 -21.13
CA GLY A 186 4.50 -5.40 -20.93
C GLY A 186 4.81 -5.74 -19.47
N ILE A 187 4.35 -4.91 -18.53
CA ILE A 187 4.53 -5.13 -17.09
C ILE A 187 3.77 -6.39 -16.63
N ALA A 188 2.56 -6.60 -17.12
CA ALA A 188 1.77 -7.80 -16.81
C ALA A 188 2.49 -9.07 -17.26
N ALA A 189 2.95 -9.11 -18.51
CA ALA A 189 3.69 -10.23 -19.06
C ALA A 189 5.00 -10.51 -18.29
N TYR A 190 5.75 -9.46 -17.95
CA TYR A 190 6.97 -9.55 -17.16
C TYR A 190 6.70 -10.15 -15.77
N ALA A 191 5.68 -9.66 -15.08
CA ALA A 191 5.32 -10.14 -13.74
C ALA A 191 4.85 -11.60 -13.76
N ASP A 192 4.05 -11.98 -14.75
CA ASP A 192 3.56 -13.36 -14.91
C ASP A 192 4.71 -14.33 -15.21
N GLU A 193 5.62 -13.98 -16.10
CA GLU A 193 6.80 -14.80 -16.43
C GLU A 193 7.68 -15.07 -15.20
N ARG A 194 7.82 -14.08 -14.32
CA ARG A 194 8.69 -14.15 -13.14
C ARG A 194 7.98 -14.57 -11.88
N GLY A 195 6.64 -14.68 -11.92
CA GLY A 195 5.82 -15.07 -10.79
C GLY A 195 5.85 -14.07 -9.62
N ILE A 196 6.05 -12.78 -9.89
CA ILE A 196 6.10 -11.71 -8.89
C ILE A 196 4.76 -10.98 -8.76
N VAL A 197 4.56 -10.31 -7.63
CA VAL A 197 3.38 -9.47 -7.40
C VAL A 197 3.45 -8.18 -8.22
N ARG A 198 2.27 -7.67 -8.62
CA ARG A 198 2.14 -6.38 -9.30
C ARG A 198 1.03 -5.54 -8.69
N HIS A 199 1.31 -4.26 -8.53
CA HIS A 199 0.40 -3.30 -7.92
C HIS A 199 0.05 -2.16 -8.89
N VAL A 200 -1.09 -1.49 -8.65
CA VAL A 200 -1.51 -0.32 -9.43
C VAL A 200 -2.51 0.50 -8.63
N HIS A 201 -2.36 1.85 -8.61
CA HIS A 201 -3.44 2.73 -8.17
C HIS A 201 -4.52 2.76 -9.25
N ALA A 202 -5.76 2.52 -8.88
CA ALA A 202 -6.88 2.60 -9.83
C ALA A 202 -8.19 2.98 -9.14
N SER A 203 -8.97 3.80 -9.81
CA SER A 203 -10.30 4.23 -9.35
C SER A 203 -10.30 4.92 -7.98
N GLU A 204 -9.20 5.63 -7.65
CA GLU A 204 -9.06 6.43 -6.44
C GLU A 204 -9.92 7.71 -6.53
N GLN A 205 -9.81 8.44 -7.65
CA GLN A 205 -10.47 9.72 -7.87
C GLN A 205 -11.49 9.63 -9.01
N ARG A 206 -12.65 10.27 -8.86
CA ARG A 206 -13.67 10.34 -9.94
C ARG A 206 -13.10 10.88 -11.24
N ARG A 207 -12.24 11.92 -11.15
CA ARG A 207 -11.58 12.52 -12.30
C ARG A 207 -10.66 11.55 -13.04
N GLU A 208 -10.03 10.60 -12.34
CA GLU A 208 -9.26 9.51 -12.96
C GLU A 208 -10.16 8.60 -13.78
N VAL A 209 -11.30 8.18 -13.21
CA VAL A 209 -12.28 7.34 -13.90
C VAL A 209 -12.84 8.05 -15.16
N GLU A 210 -13.16 9.33 -15.04
CA GLU A 210 -13.64 10.15 -16.16
C GLU A 210 -12.58 10.27 -17.27
N ALA A 211 -11.32 10.53 -16.90
CA ALA A 211 -10.21 10.61 -17.86
C ALA A 211 -9.98 9.26 -18.57
N CYS A 212 -9.99 8.15 -17.84
CA CYS A 212 -9.84 6.82 -18.41
C CYS A 212 -10.99 6.48 -19.38
N ARG A 213 -12.23 6.85 -19.04
CA ARG A 213 -13.37 6.69 -19.94
C ARG A 213 -13.26 7.55 -21.20
N ALA A 214 -12.73 8.75 -21.08
CA ALA A 214 -12.52 9.63 -22.22
C ALA A 214 -11.43 9.10 -23.17
N GLU A 215 -10.33 8.57 -22.63
CA GLU A 215 -9.21 8.05 -23.40
C GLU A 215 -9.50 6.65 -23.99
N HIS A 216 -10.04 5.74 -23.16
CA HIS A 216 -10.11 4.30 -23.47
C HIS A 216 -11.52 3.76 -23.64
N GLY A 217 -12.56 4.56 -23.37
CA GLY A 217 -13.96 4.16 -23.46
C GLY A 217 -14.43 3.17 -22.37
N CYS A 218 -13.65 3.02 -21.30
CA CYS A 218 -13.95 2.09 -20.21
C CYS A 218 -13.42 2.59 -18.87
N SER A 219 -13.80 1.91 -17.76
CA SER A 219 -13.27 2.17 -16.43
C SER A 219 -11.78 1.79 -16.29
N PRO A 220 -11.05 2.30 -15.28
CA PRO A 220 -9.69 1.85 -14.98
C PRO A 220 -9.58 0.34 -14.78
N ILE A 221 -10.49 -0.26 -14.04
CA ILE A 221 -10.50 -1.71 -13.78
C ILE A 221 -10.75 -2.51 -15.08
N ALA A 222 -11.69 -2.07 -15.90
CA ALA A 222 -11.94 -2.71 -17.20
C ALA A 222 -10.74 -2.58 -18.15
N LEU A 223 -9.99 -1.46 -18.13
CA LEU A 223 -8.74 -1.32 -18.88
C LEU A 223 -7.69 -2.31 -18.39
N LEU A 224 -7.48 -2.41 -17.07
CA LEU A 224 -6.54 -3.35 -16.47
C LEU A 224 -6.90 -4.81 -16.80
N ALA A 225 -8.20 -5.16 -16.85
CA ALA A 225 -8.64 -6.46 -17.29
C ALA A 225 -8.30 -6.71 -18.78
N ARG A 226 -8.54 -5.73 -19.66
CA ARG A 226 -8.28 -5.82 -21.10
C ARG A 226 -6.79 -5.96 -21.45
N THR A 227 -5.92 -5.36 -20.66
CA THR A 227 -4.45 -5.44 -20.82
C THR A 227 -3.84 -6.67 -20.14
N GLY A 228 -4.64 -7.56 -19.55
CA GLY A 228 -4.14 -8.71 -18.81
C GLY A 228 -3.44 -8.37 -17.48
N PHE A 229 -3.61 -7.13 -17.02
CA PHE A 229 -2.96 -6.68 -15.77
C PHE A 229 -3.63 -7.28 -14.53
N LEU A 230 -4.95 -7.56 -14.55
CA LEU A 230 -5.64 -8.21 -13.43
C LEU A 230 -5.27 -9.70 -13.32
N GLY A 231 -5.17 -10.19 -12.10
CA GLY A 231 -4.85 -11.59 -11.83
C GLY A 231 -4.62 -11.88 -10.35
N PRO A 232 -4.35 -13.13 -9.96
CA PRO A 232 -4.26 -13.54 -8.56
C PRO A 232 -3.04 -12.98 -7.80
N ARG A 233 -2.07 -12.42 -8.53
CA ARG A 233 -0.90 -11.71 -7.97
C ARG A 233 -0.96 -10.20 -8.23
N THR A 234 -2.14 -9.70 -8.56
CA THR A 234 -2.37 -8.27 -8.76
C THR A 234 -3.08 -7.69 -7.56
N SER A 235 -2.60 -6.53 -7.12
CA SER A 235 -3.28 -5.70 -6.13
C SER A 235 -3.65 -4.35 -6.75
N VAL A 236 -4.93 -4.02 -6.67
CA VAL A 236 -5.46 -2.70 -7.01
C VAL A 236 -5.51 -1.89 -5.72
N VAL A 237 -4.80 -0.75 -5.69
CA VAL A 237 -4.82 0.17 -4.57
C VAL A 237 -5.97 1.15 -4.74
N HIS A 238 -6.67 1.42 -3.65
CA HIS A 238 -7.89 2.19 -3.47
C HIS A 238 -9.15 1.49 -4.01
N GLY A 239 -9.40 1.49 -5.33
CA GLY A 239 -10.60 0.86 -5.87
C GLY A 239 -11.91 1.44 -5.32
N ILE A 240 -11.97 2.77 -5.11
CA ILE A 240 -13.10 3.45 -4.46
C ILE A 240 -14.25 3.68 -5.44
N HIS A 241 -13.92 4.24 -6.61
CA HIS A 241 -14.92 4.63 -7.61
C HIS A 241 -15.11 3.53 -8.67
N VAL A 242 -15.70 2.42 -8.24
CA VAL A 242 -15.97 1.23 -9.05
C VAL A 242 -17.47 0.98 -9.18
N ASP A 243 -17.86 0.29 -10.24
CA ASP A 243 -19.23 -0.22 -10.41
C ASP A 243 -19.28 -1.76 -10.23
N GLU A 244 -20.48 -2.33 -10.32
CA GLU A 244 -20.69 -3.78 -10.14
C GLU A 244 -19.88 -4.62 -11.14
N GLN A 245 -19.67 -4.13 -12.36
CA GLN A 245 -18.89 -4.81 -13.37
C GLN A 245 -17.40 -4.81 -12.99
N ASP A 246 -16.88 -3.70 -12.48
CA ASP A 246 -15.49 -3.59 -12.01
C ASP A 246 -15.23 -4.57 -10.86
N VAL A 247 -16.13 -4.62 -9.88
CA VAL A 247 -16.05 -5.59 -8.75
C VAL A 247 -16.09 -7.04 -9.26
N SER A 248 -16.97 -7.34 -10.21
CA SER A 248 -17.06 -8.68 -10.83
C SER A 248 -15.78 -9.08 -11.58
N LEU A 249 -15.14 -8.13 -12.29
CA LEU A 249 -13.86 -8.35 -12.96
C LEU A 249 -12.75 -8.69 -11.95
N MET A 250 -12.66 -7.94 -10.85
CA MET A 250 -11.68 -8.20 -9.79
C MET A 250 -11.92 -9.56 -9.12
N ALA A 251 -13.16 -9.91 -8.82
CA ALA A 251 -13.54 -11.21 -8.25
C ALA A 251 -13.16 -12.37 -9.18
N SER A 252 -13.55 -12.29 -10.47
CA SER A 252 -13.31 -13.35 -11.45
C SER A 252 -11.83 -13.60 -11.73
N THR A 253 -11.00 -12.57 -11.64
CA THR A 253 -9.55 -12.63 -11.79
C THR A 253 -8.81 -12.92 -10.49
N ARG A 254 -9.51 -12.98 -9.35
CA ARG A 254 -8.93 -13.12 -8.00
C ARG A 254 -7.95 -12.00 -7.66
N THR A 255 -8.17 -10.82 -8.20
CA THR A 255 -7.40 -9.61 -7.89
C THR A 255 -7.70 -9.18 -6.45
N ILE A 256 -6.67 -8.76 -5.72
CA ILE A 256 -6.78 -8.23 -4.36
C ILE A 256 -7.03 -6.72 -4.44
N VAL A 257 -7.85 -6.18 -3.54
CA VAL A 257 -7.94 -4.73 -3.36
C VAL A 257 -7.23 -4.32 -2.06
N ILE A 258 -6.45 -3.25 -2.13
CA ILE A 258 -5.80 -2.63 -0.97
C ILE A 258 -6.50 -1.29 -0.72
N THR A 259 -7.04 -1.11 0.46
CA THR A 259 -7.57 0.19 0.92
C THR A 259 -6.62 0.80 1.96
N CYS A 260 -6.58 2.12 2.01
CA CYS A 260 -5.77 2.89 2.94
C CYS A 260 -6.69 3.88 3.68
N PRO A 261 -7.56 3.38 4.58
CA PRO A 261 -8.69 4.11 5.13
C PRO A 261 -8.34 5.48 5.72
N THR A 262 -7.22 5.59 6.43
CA THR A 262 -6.82 6.87 7.03
C THR A 262 -6.36 7.89 5.98
N THR A 263 -5.64 7.46 4.94
CA THR A 263 -5.25 8.32 3.81
C THR A 263 -6.47 8.72 2.97
N GLU A 264 -7.31 7.75 2.60
CA GLU A 264 -8.54 7.98 1.82
C GLU A 264 -9.48 8.94 2.54
N GLY A 265 -9.60 8.82 3.88
CA GLY A 265 -10.32 9.76 4.72
C GLY A 265 -9.67 11.15 4.76
N ASN A 266 -8.35 11.22 4.86
CA ASN A 266 -7.59 12.49 4.90
C ASN A 266 -7.69 13.26 3.56
N LEU A 267 -7.64 12.55 2.43
CA LEU A 267 -7.73 13.13 1.10
C LEU A 267 -9.17 13.38 0.63
N GLY A 268 -10.15 12.78 1.32
CA GLY A 268 -11.56 12.90 0.97
C GLY A 268 -11.93 12.15 -0.31
N ASP A 269 -11.32 11.00 -0.54
CA ASP A 269 -11.43 10.24 -1.80
C ASP A 269 -12.82 9.62 -1.98
N GLY A 270 -13.55 9.39 -0.90
CA GLY A 270 -14.91 8.85 -0.94
C GLY A 270 -15.10 7.67 0.00
N HIS A 271 -16.14 6.87 -0.26
CA HIS A 271 -16.45 5.69 0.53
C HIS A 271 -15.93 4.43 -0.18
N PHE A 272 -15.03 3.72 0.47
CA PHE A 272 -14.57 2.43 -0.01
C PHE A 272 -15.71 1.39 0.04
N PRO A 273 -16.04 0.71 -1.06
CA PRO A 273 -17.20 -0.20 -1.13
C PRO A 273 -16.91 -1.58 -0.54
N ALA A 274 -16.47 -1.63 0.72
CA ALA A 274 -15.98 -2.82 1.43
C ALA A 274 -16.97 -4.00 1.38
N VAL A 275 -18.27 -3.73 1.60
CA VAL A 275 -19.31 -4.77 1.60
C VAL A 275 -19.49 -5.38 0.20
N ALA A 276 -19.44 -4.56 -0.86
CA ALA A 276 -19.54 -5.05 -2.23
C ALA A 276 -18.36 -5.97 -2.59
N TYR A 277 -17.15 -5.61 -2.19
CA TYR A 277 -15.96 -6.46 -2.38
C TYR A 277 -16.07 -7.77 -1.60
N ARG A 278 -16.43 -7.72 -0.31
CA ARG A 278 -16.65 -8.92 0.51
C ARG A 278 -17.68 -9.86 -0.11
N ASP A 279 -18.84 -9.32 -0.50
CA ASP A 279 -19.96 -10.13 -1.03
C ASP A 279 -19.62 -10.76 -2.39
N ALA A 280 -18.75 -10.12 -3.17
CA ALA A 280 -18.19 -10.67 -4.41
C ALA A 280 -17.02 -11.64 -4.19
N GLY A 281 -16.52 -11.79 -2.97
CA GLY A 281 -15.38 -12.64 -2.65
C GLY A 281 -14.01 -12.04 -3.05
N VAL A 282 -13.93 -10.72 -3.23
CA VAL A 282 -12.66 -10.01 -3.43
C VAL A 282 -11.96 -9.86 -2.09
N ARG A 283 -10.71 -10.28 -2.02
CA ARG A 283 -9.87 -10.13 -0.82
C ARG A 283 -9.50 -8.67 -0.61
N ILE A 284 -9.60 -8.21 0.64
CA ILE A 284 -9.29 -6.84 1.06
C ILE A 284 -8.03 -6.87 1.92
N ALA A 285 -7.03 -6.06 1.58
CA ALA A 285 -5.87 -5.78 2.40
C ALA A 285 -5.85 -4.31 2.80
N ILE A 286 -5.02 -3.94 3.79
CA ILE A 286 -4.88 -2.56 4.25
C ILE A 286 -3.44 -2.07 4.11
N GLY A 287 -3.28 -0.76 3.91
CA GLY A 287 -2.00 -0.05 3.87
C GLY A 287 -2.07 1.30 4.56
N SER A 288 -0.92 1.89 4.88
CA SER A 288 -0.79 3.23 5.49
C SER A 288 -0.62 4.35 4.46
N ASP A 289 -0.29 3.99 3.24
CA ASP A 289 -0.12 4.84 2.05
C ASP A 289 0.72 6.11 2.31
N SER A 290 0.10 7.27 2.49
CA SER A 290 0.78 8.58 2.66
C SER A 290 1.37 8.81 4.05
N GLN A 291 1.26 7.84 4.96
CA GLN A 291 1.78 7.91 6.34
C GLN A 291 1.14 9.02 7.19
N VAL A 292 -0.05 9.50 6.85
CA VAL A 292 -0.78 10.45 7.73
C VAL A 292 -1.00 9.84 9.11
N ARG A 293 -1.32 8.55 9.14
CA ARG A 293 -1.31 7.68 10.31
C ARG A 293 -0.48 6.43 10.01
N VAL A 294 0.15 5.88 11.03
CA VAL A 294 0.85 4.58 10.97
C VAL A 294 0.36 3.76 12.16
N ASP A 295 -0.82 3.16 12.00
CA ASP A 295 -1.49 2.37 13.03
C ASP A 295 -2.39 1.32 12.36
N PRO A 296 -1.98 0.03 12.32
CA PRO A 296 -2.77 -1.02 11.66
C PRO A 296 -4.14 -1.27 12.31
N PHE A 297 -4.27 -0.96 13.60
CA PHE A 297 -5.55 -1.09 14.32
C PHE A 297 -6.51 0.03 13.93
N GLU A 298 -5.99 1.25 13.68
CA GLU A 298 -6.81 2.35 13.17
C GLU A 298 -7.24 2.10 11.73
N GLU A 299 -6.36 1.59 10.86
CA GLU A 299 -6.73 1.21 9.49
C GLU A 299 -7.84 0.14 9.49
N ALA A 300 -7.69 -0.93 10.28
CA ALA A 300 -8.71 -1.97 10.40
C ALA A 300 -10.06 -1.42 10.96
N ARG A 301 -9.99 -0.55 11.97
CA ARG A 301 -11.19 0.07 12.57
C ARG A 301 -11.87 1.03 11.60
N GLU A 302 -11.14 1.88 10.89
CA GLU A 302 -11.73 2.81 9.93
C GLU A 302 -12.34 2.07 8.73
N LEU A 303 -11.73 0.98 8.27
CA LEU A 303 -12.32 0.10 7.27
C LEU A 303 -13.68 -0.45 7.75
N GLU A 304 -13.74 -1.05 8.94
CA GLU A 304 -14.97 -1.64 9.49
C GLU A 304 -16.02 -0.57 9.79
N THR A 305 -15.63 0.51 10.48
CA THR A 305 -16.58 1.56 10.85
C THR A 305 -17.00 2.41 9.65
N GLY A 306 -16.15 2.55 8.65
CA GLY A 306 -16.47 3.14 7.35
C GLY A 306 -17.58 2.36 6.63
N ALA A 307 -17.45 1.02 6.57
CA ALA A 307 -18.46 0.14 6.01
C ALA A 307 -19.82 0.27 6.75
N ARG A 308 -19.79 0.29 8.09
CA ARG A 308 -21.01 0.46 8.92
C ARG A 308 -21.66 1.82 8.69
N ARG A 309 -20.89 2.91 8.66
CA ARG A 309 -21.41 4.27 8.41
C ARG A 309 -22.04 4.39 7.03
N HIS A 310 -21.40 3.80 6.01
CA HIS A 310 -21.91 3.84 4.66
C HIS A 310 -23.21 3.04 4.49
N GLY A 311 -23.28 1.85 5.10
CA GLY A 311 -24.45 0.97 5.04
C GLY A 311 -25.55 1.34 6.05
N GLU A 312 -25.34 2.32 6.95
CA GLU A 312 -26.23 2.65 8.06
C GLU A 312 -26.65 1.42 8.90
N THR A 313 -25.72 0.46 9.06
CA THR A 313 -25.95 -0.83 9.73
C THR A 313 -24.76 -1.21 10.60
N ARG A 314 -24.96 -2.14 11.52
CA ARG A 314 -23.87 -2.78 12.26
C ARG A 314 -23.24 -3.98 11.50
N GLU A 315 -23.82 -4.35 10.39
CA GLU A 315 -23.32 -5.43 9.53
C GLU A 315 -22.22 -4.90 8.61
N GLY A 316 -20.99 -4.90 9.11
CA GLY A 316 -19.77 -4.61 8.34
C GLY A 316 -19.04 -5.89 7.91
N LEU A 317 -17.72 -5.83 7.86
CA LEU A 317 -16.88 -6.97 7.51
C LEU A 317 -16.82 -8.01 8.63
N LEU A 318 -16.73 -7.56 9.89
CA LEU A 318 -16.67 -8.43 11.07
C LEU A 318 -17.87 -9.38 11.23
N SER A 319 -19.05 -9.00 10.75
CA SER A 319 -20.22 -9.86 10.82
C SER A 319 -20.12 -11.12 9.95
N ALA A 320 -19.24 -11.12 8.96
CA ALA A 320 -19.02 -12.26 8.07
C ALA A 320 -17.87 -13.16 8.53
N SER A 321 -16.77 -12.57 9.03
CA SER A 321 -15.53 -13.31 9.29
C SER A 321 -15.35 -13.79 10.72
N GLY A 322 -15.83 -13.01 11.69
CA GLY A 322 -15.53 -13.22 13.11
C GLY A 322 -14.11 -12.84 13.52
N ASP A 323 -13.14 -12.80 12.60
CA ASP A 323 -11.76 -12.38 12.84
C ASP A 323 -11.23 -11.55 11.67
N LEU A 324 -11.58 -10.26 11.66
CA LEU A 324 -11.13 -9.32 10.61
C LEU A 324 -9.61 -9.16 10.60
N TRP A 325 -8.94 -9.21 11.76
CA TRP A 325 -7.49 -9.08 11.81
C TRP A 325 -6.80 -10.20 11.02
N ALA A 326 -7.16 -11.44 11.27
CA ALA A 326 -6.61 -12.58 10.56
C ALA A 326 -6.88 -12.54 9.05
N GLU A 327 -8.07 -12.11 8.63
CA GLU A 327 -8.38 -11.93 7.20
C GLU A 327 -7.54 -10.84 6.54
N LEU A 328 -7.32 -9.72 7.22
CA LEU A 328 -6.48 -8.63 6.71
C LEU A 328 -5.00 -9.05 6.63
N VAL A 329 -4.50 -9.79 7.63
CA VAL A 329 -3.15 -10.37 7.63
C VAL A 329 -2.98 -11.30 6.43
N ALA A 330 -3.87 -12.27 6.26
CA ALA A 330 -3.80 -13.24 5.15
C ALA A 330 -3.89 -12.54 3.77
N SER A 331 -4.74 -11.51 3.66
CA SER A 331 -4.90 -10.75 2.41
C SER A 331 -3.68 -9.87 2.13
N GLY A 332 -3.13 -9.22 3.16
CA GLY A 332 -1.93 -8.42 3.07
C GLY A 332 -0.70 -9.24 2.70
N ALA A 333 -0.50 -10.40 3.33
CA ALA A 333 0.57 -11.32 2.97
C ALA A 333 0.47 -11.75 1.50
N ALA A 334 -0.71 -12.17 1.05
CA ALA A 334 -0.90 -12.55 -0.35
C ALA A 334 -0.70 -11.40 -1.34
N SER A 335 -1.08 -10.16 -1.00
CA SER A 335 -0.85 -8.99 -1.84
C SER A 335 0.62 -8.71 -2.05
N LEU A 336 1.43 -9.04 -1.05
CA LEU A 336 2.88 -8.91 -1.06
C LEU A 336 3.61 -10.16 -1.58
N GLY A 337 2.89 -11.25 -1.84
CA GLY A 337 3.50 -12.52 -2.25
C GLY A 337 4.28 -13.21 -1.14
N LEU A 338 3.99 -12.88 0.11
CA LEU A 338 4.61 -13.46 1.29
C LEU A 338 3.79 -14.64 1.81
N ASP A 339 4.45 -15.61 2.42
CA ASP A 339 3.80 -16.61 3.22
C ASP A 339 3.42 -16.00 4.57
N GLU A 340 2.18 -16.20 5.01
CA GLU A 340 1.71 -15.69 6.30
C GLU A 340 2.54 -16.22 7.49
N GLU A 341 2.99 -17.48 7.41
CA GLU A 341 3.85 -18.11 8.41
C GLU A 341 5.23 -17.45 8.54
N ALA A 342 5.66 -16.68 7.54
CA ALA A 342 6.91 -15.93 7.56
C ALA A 342 6.80 -14.55 8.22
N LEU A 343 5.57 -14.13 8.60
CA LEU A 343 5.35 -12.88 9.30
C LEU A 343 5.69 -13.03 10.79
N PRO A 344 6.31 -12.03 11.43
CA PRO A 344 6.60 -12.07 12.84
C PRO A 344 5.32 -12.02 13.68
N GLN A 345 5.42 -12.48 14.92
CA GLN A 345 4.38 -12.30 15.93
C GLN A 345 4.64 -11.03 16.75
N ILE A 346 3.58 -10.39 17.19
CA ILE A 346 3.62 -9.27 18.14
C ILE A 346 2.82 -9.63 19.38
N GLU A 347 3.23 -9.08 20.52
CA GLU A 347 2.50 -9.19 21.78
C GLU A 347 1.63 -7.96 22.02
N LEU A 348 0.37 -8.16 22.36
CA LEU A 348 -0.54 -7.14 22.88
C LEU A 348 -0.57 -7.16 24.40
N ASP A 349 -0.57 -6.00 25.01
CA ASP A 349 -0.77 -5.81 26.45
C ASP A 349 -2.28 -5.83 26.76
N LEU A 350 -2.78 -6.93 27.29
CA LEU A 350 -4.18 -7.07 27.70
C LEU A 350 -4.55 -6.23 28.93
N THR A 351 -3.56 -5.63 29.61
CA THR A 351 -3.83 -4.65 30.69
C THR A 351 -4.03 -3.24 30.18
N HIS A 352 -3.74 -3.02 28.86
CA HIS A 352 -3.94 -1.73 28.22
C HIS A 352 -5.43 -1.30 28.29
N PRO A 353 -5.74 -0.01 28.51
CA PRO A 353 -7.11 0.47 28.68
C PRO A 353 -8.08 0.09 27.57
N THR A 354 -7.61 -0.11 26.34
CA THR A 354 -8.45 -0.48 25.19
C THR A 354 -8.80 -1.97 25.13
N LEU A 355 -8.06 -2.82 25.84
CA LEU A 355 -8.24 -4.28 25.83
C LEU A 355 -8.55 -4.86 27.20
N ARG A 356 -8.32 -4.10 28.27
CA ARG A 356 -8.58 -4.54 29.63
C ARG A 356 -10.07 -4.89 29.82
N ASP A 357 -10.30 -5.99 30.51
CA ASP A 357 -11.61 -6.53 30.85
C ASP A 357 -12.43 -7.02 29.64
N VAL A 358 -11.82 -7.16 28.46
CA VAL A 358 -12.45 -7.80 27.29
C VAL A 358 -12.50 -9.31 27.52
N PRO A 359 -13.68 -9.97 27.40
CA PRO A 359 -13.78 -11.41 27.48
C PRO A 359 -12.92 -12.12 26.41
N ALA A 360 -12.36 -13.27 26.72
CA ALA A 360 -11.49 -14.00 25.79
C ALA A 360 -12.19 -14.36 24.47
N GLU A 361 -13.48 -14.68 24.53
CA GLU A 361 -14.31 -14.95 23.36
C GLU A 361 -14.55 -13.76 22.44
N ASP A 362 -14.41 -12.53 22.95
CA ASP A 362 -14.62 -11.28 22.21
C ASP A 362 -13.30 -10.61 21.81
N LEU A 363 -12.15 -11.20 22.16
CA LEU A 363 -10.84 -10.56 21.99
C LEU A 363 -10.52 -10.28 20.50
N ALA A 364 -10.79 -11.21 19.59
CA ALA A 364 -10.58 -11.02 18.16
C ALA A 364 -11.38 -9.81 17.61
N LEU A 365 -12.63 -9.66 18.08
CA LEU A 365 -13.46 -8.52 17.71
C LEU A 365 -12.91 -7.21 18.28
N ALA A 366 -12.44 -7.23 19.54
CA ALA A 366 -11.87 -6.06 20.20
C ALA A 366 -10.52 -5.63 19.57
N ILE A 367 -9.69 -6.57 19.13
CA ILE A 367 -8.45 -6.27 18.42
C ILE A 367 -8.75 -5.43 17.19
N ALA A 368 -9.68 -5.83 16.35
CA ALA A 368 -10.02 -5.12 15.12
C ALA A 368 -10.77 -3.78 15.33
N THR A 369 -11.42 -3.59 16.50
CA THR A 369 -12.30 -2.43 16.70
C THR A 369 -11.93 -1.51 17.86
N CYS A 370 -11.14 -1.99 18.82
CA CYS A 370 -10.84 -1.25 20.05
C CYS A 370 -9.35 -1.08 20.31
N ALA A 371 -8.48 -2.00 19.85
CA ALA A 371 -7.05 -1.91 20.07
C ALA A 371 -6.44 -0.67 19.38
N ALA A 372 -5.25 -0.30 19.78
CA ALA A 372 -4.47 0.79 19.24
C ALA A 372 -2.98 0.41 19.26
N ALA A 373 -2.16 1.07 18.46
CA ALA A 373 -0.73 0.77 18.33
C ALA A 373 0.03 0.83 19.67
N ASP A 374 -0.41 1.64 20.62
CA ASP A 374 0.19 1.73 21.96
C ASP A 374 -0.15 0.54 22.89
N ALA A 375 -1.05 -0.35 22.46
CA ALA A 375 -1.27 -1.65 23.12
C ALA A 375 -0.24 -2.71 22.68
N VAL A 376 0.58 -2.44 21.65
CA VAL A 376 1.66 -3.34 21.22
C VAL A 376 2.80 -3.27 22.22
N ALA A 377 3.08 -4.39 22.88
CA ALA A 377 4.13 -4.49 23.89
C ALA A 377 5.50 -4.79 23.28
N GLY A 378 5.56 -5.39 22.10
CA GLY A 378 6.77 -5.70 21.39
C GLY A 378 6.60 -6.82 20.37
N ARG A 379 7.70 -7.19 19.69
CA ARG A 379 7.77 -8.39 18.84
C ARG A 379 8.12 -9.61 19.66
N VAL A 380 7.52 -10.73 19.35
CA VAL A 380 7.93 -12.02 19.91
C VAL A 380 9.26 -12.39 19.28
N PRO A 381 10.32 -12.70 20.08
CA PRO A 381 11.60 -13.14 19.53
C PRO A 381 11.42 -14.45 18.74
N ASP A 382 12.05 -14.54 17.56
CA ASP A 382 12.07 -15.77 16.79
C ASP A 382 12.64 -16.93 17.64
N GLN A 383 11.85 -17.99 17.84
CA GLN A 383 12.29 -19.17 18.58
C GLN A 383 13.39 -19.99 17.84
N LEU A 384 13.77 -19.55 16.62
CA LEU A 384 14.73 -20.26 15.76
C LEU A 384 16.19 -19.79 15.91
N SER A 385 16.48 -18.78 16.73
CA SER A 385 17.88 -18.35 17.00
C SER A 385 18.55 -19.06 18.20
N GLY A 386 17.94 -20.11 18.75
CA GLY A 386 18.42 -20.90 19.86
C GLY A 386 19.03 -22.24 19.44
N GLY A 387 20.13 -22.20 18.69
CA GLY A 387 20.78 -23.46 18.32
C GLY A 387 22.17 -23.27 17.69
N THR A 388 23.17 -22.91 18.47
CA THR A 388 24.47 -23.62 18.67
C THR A 388 25.43 -22.69 19.42
N GLU A 389 25.59 -22.94 20.69
CA GLU A 389 26.88 -22.66 21.38
C GLU A 389 27.95 -23.63 20.91
#